data_dbc7f9a885c9eb89ef6de432021bb20a
#
_entry.id   dbc7f9a885c9eb89ef6de432021bb20a
#
_cell.length_a   1.000
_cell.length_b   1.000
_cell.length_c   1.000
_cell.angle_alpha   90.00
_cell.angle_beta   90.00
_cell.angle_gamma   90.00
#
_symmetry.space_group_name_H-M   'P 1'
#
loop_
_entity.id
_entity.type
_entity.pdbx_description
1 polymer ?
#
loop_
_entity_poly.entity_id
_entity_poly.type
_entity_poly.pdbx_seq_one_letter_code
_entity_poly.pdbx_strand_id
1 'polypeptide(L)'
;MIGGVFMSRLLNKRLARSLWRTKLRLVAVVLMVFVGVFAGITFGGYAHNLGGMYDTMQADEDGSANLADIWIDNRSATWSPSQVDAFCDSLASTWASNTVTSLSLDSCEGRTVTQGAMFHTNDTGEHIINSFWHGIPADANADRVWMPEGHSEGRTAIAADEIVIDAHVTESLEIELGDTVNISAGNTSASFTVVGTGY
;
A
#
# COMPACT_ATOMS: atom_id res chain seq x y z
N MET A 1 46.36 12.13 66.38
CA MET A 1 45.10 11.72 65.71
C MET A 1 44.90 12.40 64.36
N ILE A 2 45.83 12.42 63.44
CA ILE A 2 45.70 13.11 62.11
C ILE A 2 45.65 12.13 60.91
N GLY A 3 45.95 10.83 61.16
CA GLY A 3 45.99 9.84 60.05
C GLY A 3 44.64 9.32 59.53
N GLY A 4 43.54 9.39 60.32
CA GLY A 4 42.25 8.76 59.96
C GLY A 4 41.43 9.56 58.93
N VAL A 5 41.55 10.89 58.93
CA VAL A 5 40.76 11.74 58.03
C VAL A 5 41.31 11.75 56.60
N PHE A 6 42.61 11.56 56.42
CA PHE A 6 43.25 11.57 55.09
C PHE A 6 42.99 10.24 54.35
N MET A 7 42.91 9.14 55.08
CA MET A 7 42.66 7.80 54.51
C MET A 7 41.20 7.66 54.02
N SER A 8 40.25 8.26 54.70
CA SER A 8 38.83 8.26 54.30
C SER A 8 38.58 9.05 53.02
N ARG A 9 39.26 10.17 52.79
CA ARG A 9 39.13 10.96 51.55
C ARG A 9 39.67 10.22 50.33
N LEU A 10 40.77 9.53 50.45
CA LEU A 10 41.34 8.71 49.36
C LEU A 10 40.48 7.50 49.03
N LEU A 11 39.90 6.86 50.04
CA LEU A 11 38.99 5.72 49.87
C LEU A 11 37.71 6.17 49.13
N ASN A 12 37.12 7.26 49.58
CA ASN A 12 35.90 7.85 48.96
C ASN A 12 36.14 8.24 47.49
N LYS A 13 37.31 8.79 47.18
CA LYS A 13 37.66 9.18 45.81
C LYS A 13 37.85 7.98 44.90
N ARG A 14 38.41 6.85 45.41
CA ARG A 14 38.51 5.60 44.69
C ARG A 14 37.17 4.90 44.51
N LEU A 15 36.35 4.91 45.55
CA LEU A 15 34.98 4.38 45.51
C LEU A 15 34.11 5.16 44.52
N ALA A 16 34.17 6.48 44.52
CA ALA A 16 33.45 7.30 43.56
C ALA A 16 33.87 7.04 42.11
N ARG A 17 35.18 6.86 41.83
CA ARG A 17 35.66 6.50 40.49
C ARG A 17 35.23 5.08 40.07
N SER A 18 35.22 4.14 40.98
CA SER A 18 34.76 2.76 40.73
C SER A 18 33.25 2.76 40.42
N LEU A 19 32.45 3.48 41.21
CA LEU A 19 31.03 3.65 41.02
C LEU A 19 30.69 4.35 39.70
N TRP A 20 31.47 5.38 39.33
CA TRP A 20 31.29 6.03 38.03
C TRP A 20 31.57 5.10 36.86
N ARG A 21 32.61 4.30 36.90
CA ARG A 21 32.90 3.29 35.87
C ARG A 21 31.82 2.21 35.81
N THR A 22 31.29 1.78 36.95
CA THR A 22 30.19 0.81 37.01
C THR A 22 28.89 1.38 36.50
N LYS A 23 28.58 2.63 36.85
CA LYS A 23 27.39 3.37 36.32
C LYS A 23 27.43 3.53 34.82
N LEU A 24 28.59 3.89 34.26
CA LEU A 24 28.76 3.99 32.81
C LEU A 24 28.51 2.67 32.09
N ARG A 25 29.03 1.56 32.66
CA ARG A 25 28.76 0.22 32.11
C ARG A 25 27.28 -0.17 32.23
N LEU A 26 26.66 0.12 33.36
CA LEU A 26 25.25 -0.14 33.57
C LEU A 26 24.38 0.68 32.57
N VAL A 27 24.67 1.96 32.43
CA VAL A 27 23.97 2.84 31.46
C VAL A 27 24.17 2.30 30.04
N ALA A 28 25.39 1.90 29.66
CA ALA A 28 25.65 1.33 28.34
C ALA A 28 24.85 0.03 28.08
N VAL A 29 24.78 -0.87 29.08
CA VAL A 29 23.98 -2.09 28.96
C VAL A 29 22.49 -1.78 28.88
N VAL A 30 21.97 -0.88 29.73
CA VAL A 30 20.56 -0.48 29.68
C VAL A 30 20.22 0.16 28.34
N LEU A 31 21.11 1.01 27.80
CA LEU A 31 20.92 1.66 26.51
C LEU A 31 20.93 0.64 25.36
N MET A 32 21.83 -0.35 25.41
CA MET A 32 21.88 -1.42 24.41
C MET A 32 20.62 -2.28 24.46
N VAL A 33 20.15 -2.66 25.65
CA VAL A 33 18.89 -3.40 25.81
C VAL A 33 17.70 -2.58 25.33
N PHE A 34 17.65 -1.30 25.69
CA PHE A 34 16.58 -0.39 25.26
C PHE A 34 16.53 -0.29 23.74
N VAL A 35 17.66 -0.04 23.08
CA VAL A 35 17.75 0.01 21.60
C VAL A 35 17.32 -1.30 20.97
N GLY A 36 17.78 -2.43 21.52
CA GLY A 36 17.39 -3.77 21.01
C GLY A 36 15.90 -4.05 21.15
N VAL A 37 15.31 -3.76 22.31
CA VAL A 37 13.87 -3.93 22.55
C VAL A 37 13.06 -2.96 21.68
N PHE A 38 13.46 -1.70 21.60
CA PHE A 38 12.80 -0.69 20.77
C PHE A 38 12.81 -1.09 19.29
N ALA A 39 13.97 -1.49 18.78
CA ALA A 39 14.07 -1.98 17.39
C ALA A 39 13.19 -3.22 17.18
N GLY A 40 13.21 -4.19 18.08
CA GLY A 40 12.39 -5.39 17.99
C GLY A 40 10.89 -5.11 17.96
N ILE A 41 10.41 -4.23 18.83
CA ILE A 41 9.00 -3.83 18.87
C ILE A 41 8.63 -3.05 17.60
N THR A 42 9.47 -2.11 17.15
CA THR A 42 9.20 -1.30 15.97
C THR A 42 9.14 -2.15 14.71
N PHE A 43 10.15 -2.99 14.46
CA PHE A 43 10.17 -3.86 13.28
C PHE A 43 9.12 -4.97 13.36
N GLY A 44 8.91 -5.57 14.54
CA GLY A 44 7.87 -6.58 14.72
C GLY A 44 6.47 -6.03 14.54
N GLY A 45 6.18 -4.84 15.08
CA GLY A 45 4.91 -4.15 14.90
C GLY A 45 4.67 -3.76 13.44
N TYR A 46 5.69 -3.24 12.76
CA TYR A 46 5.61 -2.91 11.35
C TYR A 46 5.32 -4.15 10.47
N ALA A 47 6.04 -5.24 10.69
CA ALA A 47 5.82 -6.49 9.96
C ALA A 47 4.44 -7.08 10.22
N HIS A 48 3.94 -7.00 11.45
CA HIS A 48 2.60 -7.47 11.80
C HIS A 48 1.51 -6.62 11.12
N ASN A 49 1.66 -5.30 11.12
CA ASN A 49 0.71 -4.40 10.47
C ASN A 49 0.69 -4.58 8.95
N LEU A 50 1.87 -4.78 8.33
CA LEU A 50 1.93 -5.10 6.89
C LEU A 50 1.23 -6.43 6.59
N GLY A 51 1.46 -7.47 7.39
CA GLY A 51 0.76 -8.75 7.23
C GLY A 51 -0.75 -8.59 7.30
N GLY A 52 -1.24 -7.90 8.34
CA GLY A 52 -2.68 -7.63 8.48
C GLY A 52 -3.27 -6.81 7.33
N MET A 53 -2.52 -5.87 6.78
CA MET A 53 -2.93 -5.10 5.61
C MET A 53 -3.06 -6.00 4.37
N TYR A 54 -2.08 -6.87 4.12
CA TYR A 54 -2.15 -7.84 3.01
C TYR A 54 -3.33 -8.80 3.16
N ASP A 55 -3.52 -9.35 4.36
CA ASP A 55 -4.65 -10.24 4.64
C ASP A 55 -6.00 -9.55 4.35
N THR A 56 -6.15 -8.28 4.72
CA THR A 56 -7.35 -7.49 4.45
C THR A 56 -7.52 -7.20 2.96
N MET A 57 -6.43 -6.91 2.23
CA MET A 57 -6.48 -6.65 0.79
C MET A 57 -6.81 -7.90 -0.02
N GLN A 58 -6.38 -9.08 0.43
CA GLN A 58 -6.63 -10.37 -0.24
C GLN A 58 -7.94 -11.02 0.17
N ALA A 59 -8.57 -10.56 1.24
CA ALA A 59 -9.82 -11.13 1.70
C ALA A 59 -10.94 -10.92 0.67
N ASP A 60 -11.77 -11.94 0.46
CA ASP A 60 -12.99 -11.83 -0.35
C ASP A 60 -14.15 -11.32 0.52
N GLU A 61 -13.97 -10.15 1.13
CA GLU A 61 -14.96 -9.50 1.97
C GLU A 61 -15.41 -8.18 1.33
N ASP A 62 -16.60 -7.73 1.64
CA ASP A 62 -17.11 -6.44 1.19
C ASP A 62 -16.17 -5.31 1.65
N GLY A 63 -15.72 -4.49 0.70
CA GLY A 63 -14.82 -3.38 0.96
C GLY A 63 -13.32 -3.72 0.91
N SER A 64 -12.95 -4.98 0.66
CA SER A 64 -11.57 -5.37 0.38
C SER A 64 -11.22 -5.20 -1.10
N ALA A 65 -9.92 -5.18 -1.44
CA ALA A 65 -9.47 -5.15 -2.82
C ALA A 65 -9.66 -6.50 -3.52
N ASN A 66 -9.67 -7.60 -2.78
CA ASN A 66 -9.70 -8.97 -3.30
C ASN A 66 -8.65 -9.16 -4.43
N LEU A 67 -7.37 -9.01 -4.07
CA LEU A 67 -6.27 -9.02 -5.03
C LEU A 67 -6.22 -10.36 -5.78
N ALA A 68 -6.01 -10.29 -7.09
CA ALA A 68 -5.86 -11.48 -7.91
C ALA A 68 -4.60 -12.26 -7.58
N ASP A 69 -4.72 -13.59 -7.43
CA ASP A 69 -3.57 -14.46 -7.18
C ASP A 69 -2.64 -14.57 -8.40
N ILE A 70 -3.19 -14.43 -9.61
CA ILE A 70 -2.44 -14.58 -10.86
C ILE A 70 -2.79 -13.46 -11.82
N TRP A 71 -1.76 -12.77 -12.29
CA TRP A 71 -1.85 -11.79 -13.36
C TRP A 71 -1.24 -12.30 -14.63
N ILE A 72 -1.97 -12.14 -15.74
CA ILE A 72 -1.51 -12.51 -17.08
C ILE A 72 -1.50 -11.25 -17.94
N ASP A 73 -0.32 -10.74 -18.25
CA ASP A 73 -0.12 -9.54 -19.05
C ASP A 73 0.27 -9.88 -20.49
N ASN A 74 -0.52 -9.41 -21.45
CA ASN A 74 -0.19 -9.48 -22.86
C ASN A 74 0.41 -8.16 -23.35
N ARG A 75 1.73 -8.05 -23.25
CA ARG A 75 2.47 -6.84 -23.68
C ARG A 75 2.55 -6.66 -25.19
N SER A 76 2.15 -7.67 -25.97
CA SER A 76 2.30 -7.66 -27.43
C SER A 76 1.06 -7.22 -28.18
N ALA A 77 -0.10 -7.33 -27.57
CA ALA A 77 -1.38 -6.97 -28.17
C ALA A 77 -2.45 -6.72 -27.09
N THR A 78 -3.38 -5.83 -27.40
CA THR A 78 -4.58 -5.66 -26.58
C THR A 78 -5.57 -6.77 -26.92
N TRP A 79 -6.07 -7.46 -25.92
CA TRP A 79 -7.14 -8.44 -26.10
C TRP A 79 -8.49 -7.75 -26.22
N SER A 80 -9.33 -8.22 -27.13
CA SER A 80 -10.73 -7.84 -27.15
C SER A 80 -11.49 -8.49 -25.99
N PRO A 81 -12.62 -7.95 -25.53
CA PRO A 81 -13.45 -8.59 -24.51
C PRO A 81 -13.77 -10.05 -24.82
N SER A 82 -14.15 -10.35 -26.07
CA SER A 82 -14.43 -11.74 -26.48
C SER A 82 -13.23 -12.68 -26.44
N GLN A 83 -12.01 -12.17 -26.59
CA GLN A 83 -10.79 -12.97 -26.42
C GLN A 83 -10.50 -13.23 -24.94
N VAL A 84 -10.79 -12.28 -24.08
CA VAL A 84 -10.70 -12.46 -22.62
C VAL A 84 -11.72 -13.52 -22.17
N ASP A 85 -12.98 -13.41 -22.60
CA ASP A 85 -14.04 -14.36 -22.27
C ASP A 85 -13.65 -15.78 -22.73
N ALA A 86 -13.20 -15.93 -23.97
CA ALA A 86 -12.77 -17.22 -24.50
C ALA A 86 -11.56 -17.81 -23.76
N PHE A 87 -10.65 -16.95 -23.30
CA PHE A 87 -9.52 -17.37 -22.47
C PHE A 87 -10.01 -17.86 -21.10
N CYS A 88 -10.88 -17.10 -20.44
CA CYS A 88 -11.45 -17.46 -19.14
C CYS A 88 -12.24 -18.77 -19.20
N ASP A 89 -13.05 -18.99 -20.23
CA ASP A 89 -13.79 -20.24 -20.47
C ASP A 89 -12.83 -21.43 -20.65
N SER A 90 -11.75 -21.24 -21.43
CA SER A 90 -10.72 -22.26 -21.63
C SER A 90 -9.99 -22.56 -20.33
N LEU A 91 -9.66 -21.55 -19.54
CA LEU A 91 -9.02 -21.70 -18.24
C LEU A 91 -9.92 -22.46 -17.28
N ALA A 92 -11.19 -22.08 -17.16
CA ALA A 92 -12.17 -22.72 -16.30
C ALA A 92 -12.34 -24.21 -16.65
N SER A 93 -12.46 -24.54 -17.95
CA SER A 93 -12.60 -25.92 -18.41
C SER A 93 -11.34 -26.75 -18.13
N THR A 94 -10.16 -26.18 -18.32
CA THR A 94 -8.89 -26.84 -18.05
C THR A 94 -8.71 -27.04 -16.54
N TRP A 95 -9.08 -26.07 -15.73
CA TRP A 95 -9.01 -26.15 -14.28
C TRP A 95 -9.96 -27.22 -13.72
N ALA A 96 -11.20 -27.24 -14.20
CA ALA A 96 -12.19 -28.23 -13.79
C ALA A 96 -11.77 -29.68 -14.14
N SER A 97 -10.98 -29.87 -15.21
CA SER A 97 -10.42 -31.16 -15.60
C SER A 97 -9.17 -31.56 -14.82
N ASN A 98 -8.58 -30.65 -14.06
CA ASN A 98 -7.35 -30.92 -13.32
C ASN A 98 -7.66 -31.61 -11.99
N THR A 99 -7.22 -32.85 -11.86
CA THR A 99 -7.41 -33.69 -10.65
C THR A 99 -6.25 -33.60 -9.66
N VAL A 100 -5.21 -32.83 -9.98
CA VAL A 100 -3.96 -32.78 -9.20
C VAL A 100 -4.00 -31.76 -8.08
N THR A 101 -4.84 -30.71 -8.22
CA THR A 101 -4.89 -29.62 -7.26
C THR A 101 -6.22 -29.59 -6.50
N SER A 102 -6.17 -29.21 -5.23
CA SER A 102 -7.37 -28.91 -4.41
C SER A 102 -7.81 -27.46 -4.56
N LEU A 103 -7.17 -26.68 -5.43
CA LEU A 103 -7.47 -25.28 -5.67
C LEU A 103 -8.68 -25.16 -6.60
N SER A 104 -9.56 -24.23 -6.35
CA SER A 104 -10.65 -23.83 -7.23
C SER A 104 -10.28 -22.55 -7.98
N LEU A 105 -10.76 -22.41 -9.21
CA LEU A 105 -10.77 -21.12 -9.90
C LEU A 105 -12.04 -20.39 -9.44
N ASP A 106 -11.86 -19.26 -8.76
CA ASP A 106 -12.98 -18.48 -8.24
C ASP A 106 -13.50 -17.51 -9.30
N SER A 107 -12.63 -16.70 -9.87
CA SER A 107 -12.95 -15.74 -10.94
C SER A 107 -11.86 -15.64 -11.97
N CYS A 108 -12.21 -15.16 -13.15
CA CYS A 108 -11.28 -14.80 -14.22
C CYS A 108 -11.83 -13.57 -14.92
N GLU A 109 -11.12 -12.46 -14.87
CA GLU A 109 -11.60 -11.17 -15.33
C GLU A 109 -10.55 -10.44 -16.16
N GLY A 110 -11.01 -9.65 -17.12
CA GLY A 110 -10.15 -8.81 -17.94
C GLY A 110 -10.02 -7.41 -17.37
N ARG A 111 -8.83 -6.85 -17.53
CA ARG A 111 -8.52 -5.47 -17.16
C ARG A 111 -7.87 -4.76 -18.33
N THR A 112 -8.18 -3.48 -18.48
CA THR A 112 -7.43 -2.60 -19.37
C THR A 112 -6.46 -1.79 -18.56
N VAL A 113 -5.17 -1.87 -18.88
CA VAL A 113 -4.14 -1.03 -18.27
C VAL A 113 -3.53 -0.17 -19.35
N THR A 114 -3.54 1.14 -19.17
CA THR A 114 -2.93 2.08 -20.11
C THR A 114 -2.06 3.07 -19.37
N GLN A 115 -0.95 3.45 -19.99
CA GLN A 115 -0.10 4.53 -19.48
C GLN A 115 -0.55 5.84 -20.11
N GLY A 116 -0.73 6.87 -19.30
CA GLY A 116 -1.16 8.17 -19.77
C GLY A 116 -0.83 9.30 -18.81
N ALA A 117 -1.00 10.51 -19.27
CA ALA A 117 -0.85 11.72 -18.48
C ALA A 117 -2.22 12.22 -18.02
N MET A 118 -2.35 12.55 -16.76
CA MET A 118 -3.49 13.29 -16.21
C MET A 118 -3.12 14.76 -16.11
N PHE A 119 -4.06 15.59 -16.51
CA PHE A 119 -3.99 17.04 -16.41
C PHE A 119 -5.07 17.53 -15.45
N HIS A 120 -4.66 18.27 -14.46
CA HIS A 120 -5.54 18.93 -13.49
C HIS A 120 -5.10 20.38 -13.32
N THR A 121 -6.04 21.28 -13.19
CA THR A 121 -5.78 22.71 -12.96
C THR A 121 -6.44 23.11 -11.65
N ASN A 122 -5.64 23.61 -10.72
CA ASN A 122 -6.08 24.18 -9.45
C ASN A 122 -5.59 25.63 -9.30
N ASP A 123 -5.76 26.23 -8.13
CA ASP A 123 -5.37 27.61 -7.84
C ASP A 123 -3.85 27.85 -7.96
N THR A 124 -3.04 26.81 -7.89
CA THR A 124 -1.58 26.88 -8.00
C THR A 124 -1.08 26.72 -9.44
N GLY A 125 -1.94 26.29 -10.37
CA GLY A 125 -1.64 26.16 -11.79
C GLY A 125 -2.05 24.81 -12.40
N GLU A 126 -1.50 24.53 -13.58
CA GLU A 126 -1.69 23.25 -14.25
C GLU A 126 -0.68 22.21 -13.77
N HIS A 127 -1.19 21.05 -13.38
CA HIS A 127 -0.42 19.91 -12.93
C HIS A 127 -0.53 18.76 -13.92
N ILE A 128 0.60 18.07 -14.16
CA ILE A 128 0.67 16.92 -15.07
C ILE A 128 1.26 15.76 -14.32
N ILE A 129 0.53 14.64 -14.27
CA ILE A 129 1.00 13.39 -13.68
C ILE A 129 0.97 12.29 -14.72
N ASN A 130 2.09 11.59 -14.88
CA ASN A 130 2.15 10.36 -15.67
C ASN A 130 1.89 9.17 -14.76
N SER A 131 0.89 8.37 -15.09
CA SER A 131 0.47 7.22 -14.31
C SER A 131 -0.06 6.09 -15.17
N PHE A 132 -0.38 4.99 -14.53
CA PHE A 132 -1.13 3.88 -15.11
C PHE A 132 -2.60 4.02 -14.74
N TRP A 133 -3.45 3.82 -15.74
CA TRP A 133 -4.90 3.91 -15.62
C TRP A 133 -5.49 2.54 -15.84
N HIS A 134 -6.30 2.10 -14.90
CA HIS A 134 -6.92 0.79 -14.90
C HIS A 134 -8.40 0.92 -15.23
N GLY A 135 -8.81 0.30 -16.33
CA GLY A 135 -10.23 0.12 -16.64
C GLY A 135 -10.72 -1.15 -15.94
N ILE A 136 -11.55 -0.97 -14.92
CA ILE A 136 -12.09 -2.03 -14.08
C ILE A 136 -13.57 -2.20 -14.40
N PRO A 137 -14.07 -3.43 -14.69
CA PRO A 137 -15.51 -3.66 -14.81
C PRO A 137 -16.25 -3.23 -13.53
N ALA A 138 -17.45 -2.66 -13.68
CA ALA A 138 -18.23 -2.19 -12.53
C ALA A 138 -18.66 -3.30 -11.58
N ASP A 139 -18.73 -4.53 -12.08
CA ASP A 139 -19.09 -5.76 -11.37
C ASP A 139 -17.87 -6.64 -11.07
N ALA A 140 -16.66 -6.06 -11.10
CA ALA A 140 -15.43 -6.78 -10.82
C ALA A 140 -15.44 -7.44 -9.45
N ASN A 141 -15.05 -8.70 -9.41
CA ASN A 141 -14.88 -9.46 -8.18
C ASN A 141 -13.44 -9.39 -7.65
N ALA A 142 -12.44 -9.56 -8.53
CA ALA A 142 -11.02 -9.45 -8.16
C ALA A 142 -10.47 -8.04 -8.42
N ASP A 143 -9.39 -7.66 -7.74
CA ASP A 143 -8.69 -6.37 -7.89
C ASP A 143 -9.61 -5.15 -7.90
N ARG A 144 -10.52 -5.12 -6.98
CA ARG A 144 -11.43 -3.98 -6.80
C ARG A 144 -10.65 -2.77 -6.27
N VAL A 145 -11.16 -1.59 -6.58
CA VAL A 145 -10.63 -0.37 -5.94
C VAL A 145 -10.83 -0.48 -4.44
N TRP A 146 -9.73 -0.41 -3.70
CA TRP A 146 -9.79 -0.47 -2.24
C TRP A 146 -10.09 0.92 -1.67
N MET A 147 -11.20 1.02 -0.97
CA MET A 147 -11.65 2.27 -0.35
C MET A 147 -11.82 2.09 1.17
N PRO A 148 -10.72 2.03 1.94
CA PRO A 148 -10.77 1.80 3.37
C PRO A 148 -11.44 2.96 4.11
N GLU A 149 -12.26 2.64 5.08
CA GLU A 149 -12.96 3.63 5.93
C GLU A 149 -11.96 4.55 6.64
N GLY A 150 -12.21 5.85 6.59
CA GLY A 150 -11.35 6.88 7.19
C GLY A 150 -10.09 7.25 6.40
N HIS A 151 -9.83 6.58 5.28
CA HIS A 151 -8.69 6.84 4.40
C HIS A 151 -9.08 7.05 2.93
N SER A 152 -10.35 6.94 2.61
CA SER A 152 -10.92 7.14 1.29
C SER A 152 -12.18 7.97 1.40
N GLU A 153 -12.55 8.63 0.31
CA GLU A 153 -13.74 9.46 0.22
C GLU A 153 -14.55 9.10 -1.04
N GLY A 154 -15.84 9.38 -1.01
CA GLY A 154 -16.71 9.19 -2.16
C GLY A 154 -17.13 7.73 -2.37
N ARG A 155 -17.11 7.29 -3.63
CA ARG A 155 -17.55 5.96 -4.06
C ARG A 155 -16.73 5.43 -5.23
N THR A 156 -16.89 4.17 -5.56
CA THR A 156 -16.35 3.59 -6.79
C THR A 156 -17.02 4.18 -8.04
N ALA A 157 -16.26 4.24 -9.14
CA ALA A 157 -16.78 4.68 -10.44
C ALA A 157 -17.81 3.67 -10.97
N ILE A 158 -18.95 4.17 -11.47
CA ILE A 158 -20.02 3.35 -12.05
C ILE A 158 -20.23 3.73 -13.53
N ALA A 159 -20.10 5.02 -13.87
CA ALA A 159 -20.23 5.51 -15.22
C ALA A 159 -18.88 5.57 -15.95
N ALA A 160 -18.91 5.53 -17.27
CA ALA A 160 -17.70 5.50 -18.09
C ALA A 160 -16.88 6.81 -18.06
N ASP A 161 -17.46 7.89 -17.60
CA ASP A 161 -16.86 9.22 -17.43
C ASP A 161 -16.51 9.52 -15.96
N GLU A 162 -16.56 8.52 -15.11
CA GLU A 162 -16.19 8.63 -13.70
C GLU A 162 -14.84 7.97 -13.43
N ILE A 163 -14.13 8.50 -12.43
CA ILE A 163 -12.83 7.97 -12.02
C ILE A 163 -12.66 8.01 -10.51
N VAL A 164 -11.92 7.02 -10.01
CA VAL A 164 -11.34 7.02 -8.64
C VAL A 164 -9.86 7.27 -8.77
N ILE A 165 -9.34 8.17 -7.97
CA ILE A 165 -7.92 8.55 -7.98
C ILE A 165 -7.28 8.11 -6.66
N ASP A 166 -5.99 7.75 -6.72
CA ASP A 166 -5.21 7.43 -5.54
C ASP A 166 -5.24 8.57 -4.50
N ALA A 167 -5.53 8.23 -3.26
CA ALA A 167 -5.71 9.21 -2.18
C ALA A 167 -4.48 10.10 -1.97
N HIS A 168 -3.26 9.60 -2.18
CA HIS A 168 -2.04 10.41 -2.08
C HIS A 168 -1.91 11.42 -3.22
N VAL A 169 -2.42 11.07 -4.40
CA VAL A 169 -2.42 11.97 -5.56
C VAL A 169 -3.43 13.09 -5.35
N THR A 170 -4.65 12.76 -4.90
CA THR A 170 -5.67 13.77 -4.63
C THR A 170 -5.23 14.76 -3.54
N GLU A 171 -4.64 14.27 -2.44
CA GLU A 171 -4.12 15.12 -1.38
C GLU A 171 -2.97 16.03 -1.88
N SER A 172 -2.04 15.49 -2.68
CA SER A 172 -0.87 16.24 -3.15
C SER A 172 -1.21 17.30 -4.20
N LEU A 173 -2.29 17.14 -4.94
CA LEU A 173 -2.73 18.05 -6.01
C LEU A 173 -3.98 18.85 -5.68
N GLU A 174 -4.49 18.70 -4.47
CA GLU A 174 -5.70 19.38 -4.02
C GLU A 174 -6.89 19.08 -4.95
N ILE A 175 -7.04 17.81 -5.38
CA ILE A 175 -8.16 17.35 -6.20
C ILE A 175 -9.32 17.00 -5.26
N GLU A 176 -10.48 17.57 -5.52
CA GLU A 176 -11.69 17.33 -4.73
C GLU A 176 -12.69 16.42 -5.48
N LEU A 177 -13.62 15.83 -4.73
CA LEU A 177 -14.73 15.08 -5.34
C LEU A 177 -15.60 16.00 -6.17
N GLY A 178 -15.88 15.60 -7.41
CA GLY A 178 -16.62 16.39 -8.39
C GLY A 178 -15.73 17.17 -9.35
N ASP A 179 -14.44 17.24 -9.12
CA ASP A 179 -13.51 17.85 -10.06
C ASP A 179 -13.45 17.08 -11.37
N THR A 180 -13.09 17.80 -12.43
CA THR A 180 -12.85 17.22 -13.73
C THR A 180 -11.35 17.13 -14.00
N VAL A 181 -10.90 15.94 -14.32
CA VAL A 181 -9.51 15.66 -14.75
C VAL A 181 -9.50 15.22 -16.21
N ASN A 182 -8.47 15.58 -16.94
CA ASN A 182 -8.26 15.16 -18.31
C ASN A 182 -7.15 14.13 -18.39
N ILE A 183 -7.44 12.95 -18.95
CA ILE A 183 -6.46 11.89 -19.14
C ILE A 183 -6.14 11.77 -20.62
N SER A 184 -4.86 11.79 -20.94
CA SER A 184 -4.35 11.59 -22.30
C SER A 184 -3.50 10.34 -22.35
N ALA A 185 -3.86 9.41 -23.22
CA ALA A 185 -3.14 8.17 -23.47
C ALA A 185 -2.91 8.00 -24.98
N GLY A 186 -1.66 8.03 -25.38
CA GLY A 186 -1.29 8.06 -26.81
C GLY A 186 -1.88 9.29 -27.52
N ASN A 187 -2.74 9.07 -28.53
CA ASN A 187 -3.40 10.11 -29.31
C ASN A 187 -4.84 10.40 -28.86
N THR A 188 -5.27 9.80 -27.76
CA THR A 188 -6.63 9.93 -27.24
C THR A 188 -6.62 10.68 -25.93
N SER A 189 -7.58 11.57 -25.75
CA SER A 189 -7.81 12.27 -24.48
C SER A 189 -9.29 12.20 -24.12
N ALA A 190 -9.56 12.03 -22.84
CA ALA A 190 -10.91 12.00 -22.30
C ALA A 190 -10.96 12.75 -20.96
N SER A 191 -12.11 13.31 -20.65
CA SER A 191 -12.38 13.99 -19.39
C SER A 191 -13.15 13.05 -18.46
N PHE A 192 -12.80 13.05 -17.20
CA PHE A 192 -13.42 12.23 -16.16
C PHE A 192 -13.80 13.08 -14.97
N THR A 193 -14.90 12.73 -14.33
CA THR A 193 -15.33 13.32 -13.06
C THR A 193 -14.78 12.46 -11.91
N VAL A 194 -14.11 13.08 -10.97
CA VAL A 194 -13.59 12.41 -9.77
C VAL A 194 -14.74 12.10 -8.82
N VAL A 195 -15.03 10.82 -8.60
CA VAL A 195 -16.15 10.38 -7.75
C VAL A 195 -15.70 9.69 -6.48
N GLY A 196 -14.44 9.39 -6.37
CA GLY A 196 -13.88 8.78 -5.18
C GLY A 196 -12.35 8.87 -5.12
N THR A 197 -11.85 8.66 -3.91
CA THR A 197 -10.43 8.47 -3.63
C THR A 197 -10.23 7.09 -3.03
N GLY A 198 -9.20 6.38 -3.45
CA GLY A 198 -8.96 5.00 -3.00
C GLY A 198 -7.51 4.56 -3.24
N TYR A 199 -7.27 3.28 -3.16
CA TYR A 199 -5.96 2.65 -3.33
C TYR A 199 -6.05 1.45 -4.28
#